data_cb6f30734888200508aeac202f17f49c
#
_entry.id   cb6f30734888200508aeac202f17f49c
#
_cell.length_a   1.000
_cell.length_b   1.000
_cell.length_c   1.000
_cell.angle_alpha   90.00
_cell.angle_beta   90.00
_cell.angle_gamma   90.00
#
_symmetry.space_group_name_H-M   'P 1'
#
loop_
_entity.id
_entity.type
_entity.pdbx_description
1 polymer ?
#
loop_
_entity_poly.entity_id
_entity_poly.type
_entity_poly.pdbx_seq_one_letter_code
_entity_poly.pdbx_strand_id
1 'polypeptide(L)'
;MTSVAEPGSVTIMEGDNLAVAAALPSASFTLIYLDPPFNTGRTRERQVVTARRASARSEPDVAAGQSREVPEAEKPGDEGPRTSEQEPPAEIRHGFHGHAYERVRGMLRAYDDRFDDYGDFLMPRLEEAWRLLADEGTLYLHLDYREAHYAKVMLDAVFGRDCFLNELIWAYDYGAKSRRRWPTKHDTILVYVKNPRTYVFNSDDVDREPYMAPGLVTPEKAARGKLPTDVWWHTIVPTTGREKTGYPTQKPEGILRRIVTASSRPGDRVLDLFAGSGTTGAVASALGRDVVLVDDNPEAVRVMCERMPHAEVIRPGR
;
A
#
# COMPACT_ATOMS: atom_id res chain seq x y z
N MET A 1 -29.87 -13.66 -11.28
CA MET A 1 -29.42 -13.67 -9.87
C MET A 1 -27.99 -14.16 -9.90
N THR A 2 -27.01 -13.28 -9.84
CA THR A 2 -25.61 -13.64 -9.72
C THR A 2 -25.42 -14.21 -8.32
N SER A 3 -25.10 -15.49 -8.21
CA SER A 3 -24.69 -16.12 -6.95
C SER A 3 -23.51 -15.31 -6.42
N VAL A 4 -23.67 -14.72 -5.24
CA VAL A 4 -22.55 -14.13 -4.51
C VAL A 4 -21.65 -15.30 -4.17
N ALA A 5 -20.42 -15.32 -4.69
CA ALA A 5 -19.45 -16.33 -4.32
C ALA A 5 -19.23 -16.30 -2.81
N GLU A 6 -19.13 -17.46 -2.19
CA GLU A 6 -18.73 -17.53 -0.78
C GLU A 6 -17.32 -16.94 -0.62
N PRO A 7 -17.05 -16.19 0.45
CA PRO A 7 -15.72 -15.65 0.70
C PRO A 7 -14.68 -16.78 0.75
N GLY A 8 -13.54 -16.57 0.11
CA GLY A 8 -12.41 -17.49 0.20
C GLY A 8 -11.72 -17.43 1.56
N SER A 9 -10.95 -18.45 1.88
CA SER A 9 -10.17 -18.54 3.12
C SER A 9 -9.08 -17.47 3.17
N VAL A 10 -8.74 -17.01 4.40
CA VAL A 10 -7.66 -16.07 4.64
C VAL A 10 -6.71 -16.65 5.67
N THR A 11 -5.43 -16.78 5.31
CA THR A 11 -4.37 -17.15 6.24
C THR A 11 -3.40 -15.97 6.38
N ILE A 12 -3.21 -15.48 7.60
CA ILE A 12 -2.23 -14.44 7.95
C ILE A 12 -1.04 -15.10 8.62
N MET A 13 0.15 -14.95 8.06
CA MET A 13 1.39 -15.50 8.59
C MET A 13 2.28 -14.35 9.08
N GLU A 14 2.47 -14.27 10.40
CA GLU A 14 3.36 -13.27 11.03
C GLU A 14 4.81 -13.77 10.97
N GLY A 15 5.68 -13.07 10.23
CA GLY A 15 7.10 -13.44 10.18
C GLY A 15 7.84 -12.89 8.97
N ASP A 16 9.15 -13.16 8.94
CA ASP A 16 9.99 -12.82 7.79
C ASP A 16 9.48 -13.51 6.52
N ASN A 17 9.28 -12.73 5.49
CA ASN A 17 8.63 -13.20 4.28
C ASN A 17 9.45 -14.20 3.47
N LEU A 18 10.79 -14.17 3.53
CA LEU A 18 11.62 -15.20 2.89
C LEU A 18 11.51 -16.54 3.63
N ALA A 19 11.56 -16.50 4.96
CA ALA A 19 11.42 -17.71 5.78
C ALA A 19 10.03 -18.36 5.56
N VAL A 20 8.98 -17.56 5.52
CA VAL A 20 7.62 -18.03 5.23
C VAL A 20 7.54 -18.56 3.80
N ALA A 21 8.02 -17.81 2.81
CA ALA A 21 7.98 -18.23 1.40
C ALA A 21 8.68 -19.59 1.20
N ALA A 22 9.85 -19.79 1.79
CA ALA A 22 10.61 -21.04 1.69
C ALA A 22 9.82 -22.27 2.20
N ALA A 23 8.91 -22.08 3.16
CA ALA A 23 8.06 -23.15 3.70
C ALA A 23 6.80 -23.42 2.87
N LEU A 24 6.43 -22.54 1.96
CA LEU A 24 5.26 -22.71 1.10
C LEU A 24 5.56 -23.65 -0.08
N PRO A 25 4.58 -24.45 -0.53
CA PRO A 25 4.77 -25.38 -1.64
C PRO A 25 4.98 -24.65 -2.96
N SER A 26 5.91 -25.15 -3.79
CA SER A 26 6.16 -24.63 -5.13
C SER A 26 4.93 -24.73 -6.03
N ALA A 27 4.81 -23.85 -7.02
CA ALA A 27 3.78 -23.85 -8.04
C ALA A 27 2.34 -23.92 -7.48
N SER A 28 2.08 -23.19 -6.38
CA SER A 28 0.83 -23.29 -5.63
C SER A 28 -0.04 -22.02 -5.65
N PHE A 29 0.40 -20.95 -6.30
CA PHE A 29 -0.34 -19.68 -6.35
C PHE A 29 -0.59 -19.25 -7.80
N THR A 30 -1.85 -18.95 -8.12
CA THR A 30 -2.25 -18.42 -9.43
C THR A 30 -1.96 -16.92 -9.55
N LEU A 31 -1.98 -16.20 -8.42
CA LEU A 31 -1.67 -14.77 -8.37
C LEU A 31 -0.73 -14.47 -7.21
N ILE A 32 0.35 -13.76 -7.50
CA ILE A 32 1.21 -13.17 -6.49
C ILE A 32 1.21 -11.64 -6.70
N TYR A 33 0.90 -10.90 -5.63
CA TYR A 33 1.03 -9.44 -5.60
C TYR A 33 2.08 -9.07 -4.56
N LEU A 34 3.05 -8.26 -4.96
CA LEU A 34 4.12 -7.78 -4.09
C LEU A 34 4.15 -6.25 -4.09
N ASP A 35 4.09 -5.65 -2.92
CA ASP A 35 4.20 -4.21 -2.68
C ASP A 35 5.30 -3.94 -1.65
N PRO A 36 6.57 -4.25 -2.00
CA PRO A 36 7.69 -4.12 -1.06
C PRO A 36 7.96 -2.65 -0.71
N PRO A 37 8.73 -2.39 0.35
CA PRO A 37 9.25 -1.04 0.65
C PRO A 37 9.91 -0.41 -0.58
N PHE A 38 9.64 0.89 -0.85
CA PHE A 38 10.08 1.55 -2.09
C PHE A 38 11.48 2.16 -2.03
N ASN A 39 12.28 1.83 -1.03
CA ASN A 39 13.64 2.38 -0.84
C ASN A 39 13.64 3.92 -0.90
N THR A 40 12.75 4.56 -0.16
CA THR A 40 12.61 6.03 -0.19
C THR A 40 13.74 6.75 0.53
N GLY A 41 14.62 6.02 1.21
CA GLY A 41 15.70 6.57 2.05
C GLY A 41 15.19 7.29 3.28
N ARG A 42 13.94 7.07 3.69
CA ARG A 42 13.29 7.75 4.81
C ARG A 42 12.64 6.73 5.73
N THR A 43 12.87 6.86 7.03
CA THR A 43 12.01 6.24 8.02
C THR A 43 10.62 6.85 7.89
N ARG A 44 9.61 6.05 7.57
CA ARG A 44 8.21 6.53 7.49
C ARG A 44 7.60 6.50 8.86
N GLU A 45 7.56 7.66 9.50
CA GLU A 45 6.89 7.88 10.78
C GLU A 45 5.52 8.50 10.54
N ARG A 46 4.49 7.91 11.10
CA ARG A 46 3.16 8.52 11.15
C ARG A 46 2.84 8.93 12.59
N GLN A 47 2.80 10.22 12.84
CA GLN A 47 2.19 10.75 14.06
C GLN A 47 0.67 10.67 13.91
N VAL A 48 0.01 9.89 14.74
CA VAL A 48 -1.45 9.95 14.89
C VAL A 48 -1.75 11.18 15.76
N VAL A 49 -2.28 12.21 15.12
CA VAL A 49 -2.72 13.42 15.82
C VAL A 49 -4.22 13.30 16.04
N THR A 50 -4.62 13.11 17.30
CA THR A 50 -6.02 13.23 17.72
C THR A 50 -6.25 14.63 18.27
N ALA A 51 -7.25 15.34 17.75
CA ALA A 51 -7.70 16.60 18.32
C ALA A 51 -8.76 16.29 19.39
N ARG A 52 -8.50 16.67 20.63
CA ARG A 52 -9.47 16.60 21.72
C ARG A 52 -9.95 18.00 22.03
N ARG A 53 -11.28 18.20 22.18
CA ARG A 53 -11.84 19.49 22.61
C ARG A 53 -11.32 19.80 24.00
N ALA A 54 -10.66 20.94 24.18
CA ALA A 54 -10.17 21.37 25.48
C ALA A 54 -11.40 21.57 26.40
N SER A 55 -11.41 20.93 27.56
CA SER A 55 -12.39 21.21 28.60
C SER A 55 -12.11 22.60 29.17
N ALA A 56 -13.14 23.43 29.28
CA ALA A 56 -13.06 24.75 29.86
C ALA A 56 -12.47 24.69 31.29
N ARG A 57 -11.21 25.05 31.43
CA ARG A 57 -10.64 25.41 32.72
C ARG A 57 -10.89 26.91 32.92
N SER A 58 -11.43 27.27 34.06
CA SER A 58 -11.65 28.65 34.53
C SER A 58 -10.42 29.51 34.31
N GLU A 59 -10.62 30.63 33.63
CA GLU A 59 -9.62 31.65 33.39
C GLU A 59 -9.03 32.19 34.69
N PRO A 60 -7.72 32.42 34.78
CA PRO A 60 -7.17 33.39 35.72
C PRO A 60 -7.14 34.77 35.05
N ASP A 61 -7.65 35.77 35.74
CA ASP A 61 -7.57 37.19 35.41
C ASP A 61 -6.16 37.60 34.94
N VAL A 62 -6.06 38.18 33.75
CA VAL A 62 -4.83 38.82 33.30
C VAL A 62 -5.06 40.31 33.16
N ALA A 63 -4.47 41.04 34.10
CA ALA A 63 -4.32 42.47 34.05
C ALA A 63 -3.38 42.91 32.92
N ALA A 64 -3.70 44.07 32.36
CA ALA A 64 -3.04 44.73 31.25
C ALA A 64 -1.56 45.07 31.50
N GLY A 65 -0.76 45.03 30.43
CA GLY A 65 0.35 45.96 30.27
C GLY A 65 1.67 45.39 29.79
N GLN A 66 2.11 45.95 28.71
CA GLN A 66 3.48 46.28 28.27
C GLN A 66 4.04 45.56 27.04
N SER A 67 4.25 46.41 26.04
CA SER A 67 5.10 46.24 24.85
C SER A 67 6.53 45.82 25.18
N ARG A 68 7.10 44.89 24.38
CA ARG A 68 8.55 44.70 24.36
C ARG A 68 9.10 44.27 22.99
N GLU A 69 10.23 44.89 22.74
CA GLU A 69 11.13 44.86 21.60
C GLU A 69 11.64 43.47 21.20
N VAL A 70 12.02 43.36 19.92
CA VAL A 70 12.66 42.21 19.27
C VAL A 70 14.18 42.27 19.51
N PRO A 71 14.85 41.20 19.91
CA PRO A 71 16.30 41.08 19.78
C PRO A 71 16.71 40.11 18.64
N GLU A 72 17.86 40.45 18.05
CA GLU A 72 18.56 39.83 16.94
C GLU A 72 19.01 38.38 17.19
N ALA A 73 19.25 37.69 16.07
CA ALA A 73 19.67 36.29 15.98
C ALA A 73 21.15 36.08 16.37
N GLU A 74 21.43 35.11 17.23
CA GLU A 74 22.75 34.54 17.45
C GLU A 74 22.85 33.10 16.86
N LYS A 75 24.06 32.77 16.36
CA LYS A 75 24.42 31.52 15.67
C LYS A 75 24.62 30.35 16.66
N PRO A 76 24.46 29.08 16.20
CA PRO A 76 24.49 27.92 17.08
C PRO A 76 25.90 27.47 17.43
N GLY A 77 26.12 27.24 18.72
CA GLY A 77 27.26 26.55 19.29
C GLY A 77 26.93 25.09 19.57
N ASP A 78 27.97 24.28 19.41
CA ASP A 78 28.06 22.84 19.65
C ASP A 78 27.75 22.48 21.10
N GLU A 79 26.75 21.59 21.35
CA GLU A 79 26.53 20.98 22.68
C GLU A 79 26.16 19.52 22.60
N GLY A 80 26.88 18.70 23.34
CA GLY A 80 26.78 17.25 23.49
C GLY A 80 25.46 16.73 24.14
N PRO A 81 25.33 15.42 24.42
CA PRO A 81 24.05 14.74 24.58
C PRO A 81 23.34 15.09 25.89
N ARG A 82 22.10 15.57 25.77
CA ARG A 82 21.20 15.81 26.91
C ARG A 82 20.24 14.63 27.08
N THR A 83 20.41 13.93 28.18
CA THR A 83 19.40 13.04 28.77
C THR A 83 18.47 13.87 29.63
N SER A 84 17.21 13.95 29.27
CA SER A 84 16.01 13.98 30.14
C SER A 84 14.76 14.18 29.28
N GLU A 85 13.86 13.19 29.31
CA GLU A 85 12.54 13.26 28.71
C GLU A 85 11.69 14.29 29.47
N GLN A 86 11.54 15.47 28.89
CA GLN A 86 10.47 16.38 29.25
C GLN A 86 9.51 16.44 28.05
N GLU A 87 8.26 16.01 28.28
CA GLU A 87 7.21 16.15 27.29
C GLU A 87 7.07 17.61 26.87
N PRO A 88 7.09 17.91 25.56
CA PRO A 88 6.88 19.27 25.09
C PRO A 88 5.45 19.73 25.41
N PRO A 89 5.22 21.00 25.73
CA PRO A 89 3.91 21.53 26.07
C PRO A 89 2.90 21.32 24.93
N ALA A 90 1.65 21.00 25.29
CA ALA A 90 0.56 20.77 24.35
C ALA A 90 0.31 22.04 23.49
N GLU A 91 0.34 21.88 22.18
CA GLU A 91 0.08 22.97 21.23
C GLU A 91 -1.43 23.17 21.08
N ILE A 92 -1.96 24.28 21.60
CA ILE A 92 -3.38 24.64 21.47
C ILE A 92 -3.60 25.37 20.15
N ARG A 93 -4.52 24.88 19.32
CA ARG A 93 -4.94 25.52 18.07
C ARG A 93 -6.43 25.88 18.12
N HIS A 94 -6.78 27.04 17.59
CA HIS A 94 -8.16 27.47 17.43
C HIS A 94 -8.72 27.03 16.09
N GLY A 95 -9.84 26.30 16.11
CA GLY A 95 -10.55 25.85 14.90
C GLY A 95 -11.51 26.90 14.35
N PHE A 96 -12.14 26.61 13.21
CA PHE A 96 -12.96 27.50 12.39
C PHE A 96 -14.18 28.12 13.10
N HIS A 97 -14.57 27.65 14.28
CA HIS A 97 -15.67 28.19 15.10
C HIS A 97 -15.22 28.63 16.49
N GLY A 98 -13.94 29.05 16.64
CA GLY A 98 -13.44 29.59 17.90
C GLY A 98 -13.24 28.58 19.04
N HIS A 99 -13.39 27.28 18.77
CA HIS A 99 -13.11 26.24 19.75
C HIS A 99 -11.62 25.95 19.85
N ALA A 100 -11.11 25.88 21.07
CA ALA A 100 -9.72 25.47 21.34
C ALA A 100 -9.61 23.94 21.30
N TYR A 101 -8.59 23.42 20.61
CA TYR A 101 -8.26 22.01 20.52
C TYR A 101 -6.83 21.77 21.00
N GLU A 102 -6.69 20.81 21.91
CA GLU A 102 -5.40 20.31 22.36
C GLU A 102 -4.90 19.22 21.40
N ARG A 103 -3.66 19.37 20.92
CA ARG A 103 -3.02 18.39 20.05
C ARG A 103 -2.34 17.32 20.89
N VAL A 104 -2.94 16.14 20.98
CA VAL A 104 -2.32 14.98 21.63
C VAL A 104 -1.49 14.23 20.59
N ARG A 105 -0.17 14.08 20.83
CA ARG A 105 0.71 13.24 20.02
C ARG A 105 0.46 11.78 20.40
N GLY A 106 -0.09 11.01 19.47
CA GLY A 106 -0.22 9.56 19.62
C GLY A 106 1.10 8.84 19.32
N MET A 107 1.11 7.53 19.56
CA MET A 107 2.27 6.66 19.37
C MET A 107 2.88 6.79 17.97
N LEU A 108 4.19 6.96 17.91
CA LEU A 108 4.97 7.02 16.67
C LEU A 108 4.97 5.63 16.04
N ARG A 109 4.46 5.52 14.83
CA ARG A 109 4.56 4.30 14.01
C ARG A 109 5.68 4.51 13.02
N ALA A 110 6.81 3.86 13.26
CA ALA A 110 7.99 3.94 12.41
C ALA A 110 8.09 2.68 11.52
N TYR A 111 8.42 2.90 10.26
CA TYR A 111 8.72 1.89 9.29
C TYR A 111 10.01 2.31 8.57
N ASP A 112 11.03 1.46 8.60
CA ASP A 112 12.31 1.75 7.94
C ASP A 112 12.25 1.33 6.46
N ASP A 113 12.53 2.28 5.56
CA ASP A 113 12.49 2.14 4.11
C ASP A 113 13.84 2.59 3.54
N ARG A 114 14.93 2.10 4.17
CA ARG A 114 16.31 2.34 3.74
C ARG A 114 17.02 1.01 3.55
N PHE A 115 17.62 0.85 2.39
CA PHE A 115 18.41 -0.33 2.03
C PHE A 115 19.75 0.14 1.45
N ASP A 116 20.84 -0.46 1.91
CA ASP A 116 22.18 -0.22 1.36
C ASP A 116 22.28 -0.79 -0.05
N ASP A 117 21.72 -1.98 -0.28
CA ASP A 117 21.48 -2.56 -1.60
C ASP A 117 20.05 -3.12 -1.69
N TYR A 118 19.22 -2.42 -2.44
CA TYR A 118 17.83 -2.85 -2.64
C TYR A 118 17.73 -4.11 -3.50
N GLY A 119 18.70 -4.34 -4.37
CA GLY A 119 18.79 -5.55 -5.18
C GLY A 119 18.95 -6.80 -4.32
N ASP A 120 19.83 -6.77 -3.34
CA ASP A 120 20.05 -7.87 -2.40
C ASP A 120 18.81 -8.19 -1.57
N PHE A 121 18.02 -7.17 -1.24
CA PHE A 121 16.72 -7.35 -0.58
C PHE A 121 15.67 -7.96 -1.50
N LEU A 122 15.56 -7.47 -2.73
CA LEU A 122 14.45 -7.82 -3.62
C LEU A 122 14.69 -9.16 -4.36
N MET A 123 15.91 -9.44 -4.81
CA MET A 123 16.22 -10.60 -5.66
C MET A 123 15.77 -11.94 -5.07
N PRO A 124 16.09 -12.30 -3.81
CA PRO A 124 15.66 -13.57 -3.25
C PRO A 124 14.13 -13.72 -3.20
N ARG A 125 13.41 -12.61 -3.06
CA ARG A 125 11.94 -12.58 -3.02
C ARG A 125 11.33 -12.77 -4.40
N LEU A 126 11.99 -12.30 -5.45
CA LEU A 126 11.59 -12.54 -6.83
C LEU A 126 11.83 -14.00 -7.24
N GLU A 127 12.94 -14.60 -6.79
CA GLU A 127 13.23 -16.03 -6.99
C GLU A 127 12.18 -16.91 -6.29
N GLU A 128 11.79 -16.58 -5.06
CA GLU A 128 10.71 -17.26 -4.36
C GLU A 128 9.35 -17.05 -5.04
N ALA A 129 9.05 -15.84 -5.50
CA ALA A 129 7.83 -15.60 -6.27
C ALA A 129 7.77 -16.45 -7.54
N TRP A 130 8.91 -16.58 -8.27
CA TRP A 130 9.02 -17.48 -9.40
C TRP A 130 8.73 -18.94 -9.02
N ARG A 131 9.33 -19.42 -7.92
CA ARG A 131 9.14 -20.80 -7.45
C ARG A 131 7.70 -21.08 -7.04
N LEU A 132 7.05 -20.12 -6.37
CA LEU A 132 5.71 -20.25 -5.81
C LEU A 132 4.59 -20.13 -6.84
N LEU A 133 4.82 -19.42 -7.96
CA LEU A 133 3.83 -19.29 -9.02
C LEU A 133 3.53 -20.63 -9.68
N ALA A 134 2.23 -20.91 -9.83
CA ALA A 134 1.71 -21.98 -10.68
C ALA A 134 2.02 -21.70 -12.17
N ASP A 135 1.95 -22.72 -13.02
CA ASP A 135 2.25 -22.58 -14.46
C ASP A 135 1.38 -21.52 -15.15
N GLU A 136 0.12 -21.40 -14.77
CA GLU A 136 -0.81 -20.36 -15.27
C GLU A 136 -0.77 -19.05 -14.46
N GLY A 137 0.18 -18.92 -13.53
CA GLY A 137 0.23 -17.85 -12.55
C GLY A 137 0.82 -16.53 -13.07
N THR A 138 0.41 -15.44 -12.44
CA THR A 138 0.83 -14.08 -12.74
C THR A 138 1.38 -13.39 -11.49
N LEU A 139 2.53 -12.73 -11.65
CA LEU A 139 3.14 -11.83 -10.66
C LEU A 139 2.81 -10.38 -11.00
N TYR A 140 2.40 -9.61 -10.00
CA TYR A 140 2.31 -8.15 -10.02
C TYR A 140 3.29 -7.60 -8.99
N LEU A 141 4.33 -6.90 -9.45
CA LEU A 141 5.30 -6.22 -8.58
C LEU A 141 5.06 -4.72 -8.63
N HIS A 142 4.62 -4.16 -7.51
CA HIS A 142 4.26 -2.75 -7.37
C HIS A 142 5.41 -1.97 -6.76
N LEU A 143 5.90 -0.97 -7.47
CA LEU A 143 7.02 -0.12 -7.08
C LEU A 143 6.79 1.32 -7.52
N ASP A 144 7.54 2.24 -6.96
CA ASP A 144 7.62 3.58 -7.53
C ASP A 144 8.77 3.73 -8.53
N TYR A 145 8.91 4.91 -9.12
CA TYR A 145 9.85 5.23 -10.19
C TYR A 145 11.34 5.02 -9.81
N ARG A 146 11.68 4.91 -8.52
CA ARG A 146 13.07 4.77 -8.07
C ARG A 146 13.63 3.39 -8.36
N GLU A 147 12.84 2.37 -8.08
CA GLU A 147 13.27 0.98 -8.15
C GLU A 147 12.64 0.18 -9.30
N ALA A 148 11.54 0.65 -9.90
CA ALA A 148 10.80 -0.09 -10.91
C ALA A 148 11.66 -0.53 -12.09
N HIS A 149 12.56 0.34 -12.59
CA HIS A 149 13.40 0.02 -13.75
C HIS A 149 14.50 -1.00 -13.43
N TYR A 150 15.09 -0.93 -12.22
CA TYR A 150 16.05 -1.93 -11.75
C TYR A 150 15.36 -3.27 -11.51
N ALA A 151 14.21 -3.27 -10.86
CA ALA A 151 13.40 -4.46 -10.65
C ALA A 151 12.95 -5.12 -11.96
N LYS A 152 12.67 -4.32 -13.01
CA LYS A 152 12.38 -4.83 -14.36
C LYS A 152 13.53 -5.68 -14.91
N VAL A 153 14.78 -5.22 -14.76
CA VAL A 153 15.95 -5.98 -15.21
C VAL A 153 16.14 -7.26 -14.39
N MET A 154 15.90 -7.20 -13.08
CA MET A 154 15.96 -8.37 -12.20
C MET A 154 14.88 -9.41 -12.57
N LEU A 155 13.66 -8.97 -12.81
CA LEU A 155 12.57 -9.83 -13.27
C LEU A 155 12.86 -10.46 -14.65
N ASP A 156 13.47 -9.73 -15.57
CA ASP A 156 13.92 -10.28 -16.85
C ASP A 156 14.97 -11.39 -16.67
N ALA A 157 15.82 -11.30 -15.65
CA ALA A 157 16.80 -12.33 -15.34
C ALA A 157 16.16 -13.58 -14.70
N VAL A 158 15.17 -13.40 -13.82
CA VAL A 158 14.52 -14.50 -13.09
C VAL A 158 13.43 -15.18 -13.93
N PHE A 159 12.56 -14.40 -14.56
CA PHE A 159 11.40 -14.88 -15.31
C PHE A 159 11.67 -15.10 -16.79
N GLY A 160 12.62 -14.37 -17.36
CA GLY A 160 12.82 -14.25 -18.79
C GLY A 160 11.98 -13.13 -19.41
N ARG A 161 12.53 -12.48 -20.44
CA ARG A 161 11.89 -11.32 -21.10
C ARG A 161 10.56 -11.68 -21.77
N ASP A 162 10.42 -12.91 -22.24
CA ASP A 162 9.19 -13.39 -22.90
C ASP A 162 8.01 -13.56 -21.93
N CYS A 163 8.30 -13.58 -20.63
CA CYS A 163 7.29 -13.65 -19.56
C CYS A 163 6.76 -12.28 -19.13
N PHE A 164 7.35 -11.19 -19.62
CA PHE A 164 6.86 -9.84 -19.36
C PHE A 164 5.58 -9.55 -20.16
N LEU A 165 4.49 -9.18 -19.47
CA LEU A 165 3.23 -8.82 -20.13
C LEU A 165 3.06 -7.31 -20.24
N ASN A 166 3.11 -6.59 -19.11
CA ASN A 166 2.80 -5.17 -19.06
C ASN A 166 3.63 -4.44 -18.00
N GLU A 167 3.85 -3.16 -18.25
CA GLU A 167 4.08 -2.13 -17.26
C GLU A 167 2.76 -1.38 -17.07
N LEU A 168 2.11 -1.54 -15.90
CA LEU A 168 0.91 -0.78 -15.57
C LEU A 168 1.33 0.49 -14.84
N ILE A 169 0.78 1.62 -15.25
CA ILE A 169 0.97 2.92 -14.61
C ILE A 169 -0.30 3.25 -13.81
N TRP A 170 -0.18 3.15 -12.49
CA TRP A 170 -1.25 3.65 -11.62
C TRP A 170 -1.03 5.14 -11.35
N ALA A 171 -1.81 5.98 -12.06
CA ALA A 171 -1.76 7.43 -11.93
C ALA A 171 -2.80 7.94 -10.91
N TYR A 172 -2.38 8.92 -10.10
CA TYR A 172 -3.19 9.55 -9.06
C TYR A 172 -2.82 11.02 -8.91
N ASP A 173 -3.72 11.83 -8.31
CA ASP A 173 -3.49 13.29 -8.15
C ASP A 173 -3.28 13.71 -6.68
N TYR A 174 -2.48 12.95 -5.92
CA TYR A 174 -2.18 13.29 -4.53
C TYR A 174 -0.66 13.38 -4.30
N GLY A 175 -0.27 14.11 -3.27
CA GLY A 175 1.13 14.15 -2.80
C GLY A 175 1.98 15.14 -3.58
N ALA A 176 3.10 14.68 -4.09
CA ALA A 176 4.23 15.44 -4.57
C ALA A 176 3.92 16.79 -5.23
N LYS A 177 4.60 17.86 -4.77
CA LYS A 177 4.61 19.18 -5.40
C LYS A 177 6.06 19.54 -5.69
N SER A 178 6.33 20.14 -6.84
CA SER A 178 7.66 20.60 -7.22
C SER A 178 7.58 21.81 -8.13
N ARG A 179 8.55 22.73 -7.98
CA ARG A 179 8.76 23.85 -8.90
C ARG A 179 10.02 23.67 -9.79
N ARG A 180 10.78 22.58 -9.56
CA ARG A 180 12.06 22.33 -10.24
C ARG A 180 12.03 21.12 -11.16
N ARG A 181 11.00 20.27 -11.06
CA ARG A 181 10.77 19.09 -11.88
C ARG A 181 9.28 18.78 -11.97
N TRP A 182 8.89 17.92 -12.87
CA TRP A 182 7.52 17.40 -12.92
C TRP A 182 7.20 16.64 -11.62
N PRO A 183 6.07 16.94 -10.94
CA PRO A 183 5.66 16.18 -9.76
C PRO A 183 5.37 14.73 -10.13
N THR A 184 5.95 13.77 -9.42
CA THR A 184 5.63 12.35 -9.62
C THR A 184 4.22 12.07 -9.09
N LYS A 185 3.36 11.51 -9.94
CA LYS A 185 1.96 11.26 -9.68
C LYS A 185 1.54 9.85 -10.15
N HIS A 186 2.44 8.90 -10.08
CA HIS A 186 2.17 7.52 -10.43
C HIS A 186 3.09 6.55 -9.68
N ASP A 187 2.62 5.33 -9.56
CA ASP A 187 3.42 4.16 -9.25
C ASP A 187 3.41 3.22 -10.47
N THR A 188 4.39 2.34 -10.54
CA THR A 188 4.57 1.35 -11.61
C THR A 188 4.27 -0.04 -11.08
N ILE A 189 3.49 -0.84 -11.81
CA ILE A 189 3.23 -2.24 -11.50
C ILE A 189 3.74 -3.08 -12.67
N LEU A 190 4.80 -3.85 -12.45
CA LEU A 190 5.36 -4.76 -13.44
C LEU A 190 4.61 -6.08 -13.41
N VAL A 191 4.13 -6.54 -14.57
CA VAL A 191 3.33 -7.76 -14.70
C VAL A 191 4.12 -8.82 -15.45
N TYR A 192 4.35 -9.94 -14.78
CA TYR A 192 5.04 -11.11 -15.33
C TYR A 192 4.19 -12.36 -15.17
N VAL A 193 4.27 -13.26 -16.13
CA VAL A 193 3.62 -14.56 -16.08
C VAL A 193 4.64 -15.68 -15.95
N LYS A 194 4.24 -16.80 -15.36
CA LYS A 194 5.09 -18.00 -15.29
C LYS A 194 5.30 -18.58 -16.68
N ASN A 195 4.22 -18.67 -17.46
CA ASN A 195 4.23 -19.25 -18.80
C ASN A 195 3.41 -18.36 -19.75
N PRO A 196 4.03 -17.75 -20.76
CA PRO A 196 3.35 -16.81 -21.65
C PRO A 196 2.28 -17.46 -22.55
N ARG A 197 2.14 -18.79 -22.51
CA ARG A 197 1.16 -19.53 -23.32
C ARG A 197 -0.10 -19.95 -22.55
N THR A 198 -0.04 -19.96 -21.22
CA THR A 198 -1.10 -20.61 -20.40
C THR A 198 -1.59 -19.77 -19.21
N TYR A 199 -1.19 -18.50 -19.11
CA TYR A 199 -1.57 -17.65 -17.98
C TYR A 199 -3.06 -17.31 -17.96
N VAL A 200 -3.59 -17.04 -16.75
CA VAL A 200 -4.97 -16.60 -16.54
C VAL A 200 -5.11 -15.11 -16.83
N PHE A 201 -6.04 -14.74 -17.71
CA PHE A 201 -6.45 -13.38 -17.95
C PHE A 201 -7.94 -13.26 -18.29
N ASN A 202 -8.77 -12.94 -17.31
CA ASN A 202 -10.25 -12.88 -17.43
C ASN A 202 -10.71 -11.52 -17.93
N SER A 203 -10.44 -11.20 -19.19
CA SER A 203 -10.71 -9.87 -19.75
C SER A 203 -12.18 -9.46 -19.68
N ASP A 204 -13.12 -10.39 -19.68
CA ASP A 204 -14.55 -10.11 -19.68
C ASP A 204 -15.11 -9.81 -18.29
N ASP A 205 -14.42 -10.24 -17.22
CA ASP A 205 -14.83 -10.07 -15.82
C ASP A 205 -14.31 -8.74 -15.23
N VAL A 206 -13.27 -8.15 -15.86
CA VAL A 206 -12.70 -6.87 -15.42
C VAL A 206 -13.70 -5.73 -15.70
N ASP A 207 -13.74 -4.78 -14.78
CA ASP A 207 -14.52 -3.54 -14.94
C ASP A 207 -14.20 -2.83 -16.26
N ARG A 208 -15.19 -2.16 -16.82
CA ARG A 208 -15.05 -1.47 -18.11
C ARG A 208 -14.91 0.03 -17.91
N GLU A 209 -14.12 0.65 -18.76
CA GLU A 209 -13.97 2.09 -18.83
C GLU A 209 -14.70 2.67 -20.04
N PRO A 210 -15.29 3.88 -19.95
CA PRO A 210 -15.88 4.55 -21.10
C PRO A 210 -14.84 4.79 -22.20
N TYR A 211 -15.26 4.74 -23.44
CA TYR A 211 -14.43 5.25 -24.55
C TYR A 211 -14.26 6.76 -24.43
N MET A 212 -13.05 7.26 -24.63
CA MET A 212 -12.79 8.71 -24.66
C MET A 212 -13.49 9.40 -25.86
N ALA A 213 -13.69 8.67 -26.95
CA ALA A 213 -14.39 9.14 -28.14
C ALA A 213 -15.51 8.15 -28.51
N PRO A 214 -16.63 8.13 -27.76
CA PRO A 214 -17.68 7.14 -27.94
C PRO A 214 -18.34 7.21 -29.32
N GLY A 215 -18.32 8.38 -29.99
CA GLY A 215 -18.83 8.55 -31.37
C GLY A 215 -18.01 7.86 -32.47
N LEU A 216 -16.83 7.34 -32.16
CA LEU A 216 -15.96 6.59 -33.10
C LEU A 216 -16.17 5.08 -33.05
N VAL A 217 -17.07 4.58 -32.20
CA VAL A 217 -17.39 3.17 -32.07
C VAL A 217 -18.91 2.96 -32.20
N THR A 218 -19.35 1.71 -32.36
CA THR A 218 -20.78 1.42 -32.42
C THR A 218 -21.48 1.74 -31.09
N PRO A 219 -22.77 2.07 -31.06
CA PRO A 219 -23.52 2.35 -29.84
C PRO A 219 -23.42 1.23 -28.80
N GLU A 220 -23.42 -0.04 -29.22
CA GLU A 220 -23.30 -1.21 -28.35
C GLU A 220 -21.91 -1.27 -27.68
N LYS A 221 -20.84 -0.97 -28.44
CA LYS A 221 -19.47 -0.90 -27.90
C LYS A 221 -19.33 0.29 -26.95
N ALA A 222 -19.90 1.45 -27.31
CA ALA A 222 -19.89 2.63 -26.45
C ALA A 222 -20.59 2.34 -25.12
N ALA A 223 -21.74 1.67 -25.14
CA ALA A 223 -22.51 1.30 -23.96
C ALA A 223 -21.80 0.26 -23.09
N ARG A 224 -21.15 -0.74 -23.70
CA ARG A 224 -20.40 -1.77 -22.98
C ARG A 224 -19.13 -1.21 -22.33
N GLY A 225 -18.51 -0.21 -22.92
CA GLY A 225 -17.19 0.27 -22.54
C GLY A 225 -16.04 -0.61 -23.07
N LYS A 226 -14.82 -0.22 -22.77
CA LYS A 226 -13.59 -0.94 -23.15
C LYS A 226 -12.89 -1.53 -21.93
N LEU A 227 -12.06 -2.54 -22.14
CA LEU A 227 -11.09 -2.99 -21.15
C LEU A 227 -10.18 -1.81 -20.78
N PRO A 228 -9.85 -1.60 -19.49
CA PRO A 228 -8.84 -0.63 -19.09
C PRO A 228 -7.53 -0.84 -19.84
N THR A 229 -6.83 0.24 -20.11
CA THR A 229 -5.47 0.18 -20.69
C THR A 229 -4.45 -0.10 -19.60
N ASP A 230 -3.18 -0.01 -19.91
CA ASP A 230 -2.06 -0.10 -18.97
C ASP A 230 -1.82 1.20 -18.17
N VAL A 231 -2.61 2.23 -18.39
CA VAL A 231 -2.62 3.46 -17.57
C VAL A 231 -3.93 3.57 -16.81
N TRP A 232 -3.86 3.41 -15.48
CA TRP A 232 -5.01 3.42 -14.59
C TRP A 232 -5.06 4.72 -13.81
N TRP A 233 -6.07 5.53 -14.08
CA TRP A 233 -6.35 6.74 -13.31
C TRP A 233 -7.27 6.39 -12.14
N HIS A 234 -6.67 6.20 -10.96
CA HIS A 234 -7.40 5.80 -9.76
C HIS A 234 -6.86 6.55 -8.53
N THR A 235 -7.77 7.11 -7.71
CA THR A 235 -7.35 7.85 -6.52
C THR A 235 -6.70 6.94 -5.47
N ILE A 236 -5.82 7.50 -4.64
CA ILE A 236 -5.37 6.85 -3.41
C ILE A 236 -6.54 6.72 -2.42
N VAL A 237 -6.37 5.90 -1.37
CA VAL A 237 -7.38 5.77 -0.30
C VAL A 237 -7.65 7.13 0.34
N PRO A 238 -8.89 7.65 0.23
CA PRO A 238 -9.23 8.94 0.81
C PRO A 238 -9.11 8.93 2.33
N THR A 239 -8.77 10.08 2.92
CA THR A 239 -8.61 10.18 4.39
C THR A 239 -9.88 9.86 5.17
N THR A 240 -11.05 10.01 4.54
CA THR A 240 -12.39 9.73 5.08
C THR A 240 -13.06 8.53 4.38
N GLY A 241 -12.31 7.77 3.54
CA GLY A 241 -12.83 6.61 2.83
C GLY A 241 -13.23 5.47 3.77
N ARG A 242 -14.32 4.76 3.43
CA ARG A 242 -14.82 3.62 4.22
C ARG A 242 -13.82 2.48 4.34
N GLU A 243 -13.01 2.26 3.29
CA GLU A 243 -11.97 1.22 3.24
C GLU A 243 -10.73 1.56 4.08
N LYS A 244 -10.64 2.80 4.62
CA LYS A 244 -9.45 3.27 5.32
C LYS A 244 -9.27 2.61 6.68
N THR A 245 -8.19 1.83 6.81
CA THR A 245 -7.80 1.18 8.07
C THR A 245 -6.94 2.06 8.97
N GLY A 246 -6.40 3.15 8.45
CA GLY A 246 -5.42 3.98 9.16
C GLY A 246 -3.97 3.50 9.00
N TYR A 247 -3.74 2.33 8.39
CA TYR A 247 -2.38 1.86 8.10
C TYR A 247 -1.70 2.77 7.07
N PRO A 248 -0.42 3.13 7.26
CA PRO A 248 0.35 3.87 6.25
C PRO A 248 0.42 3.09 4.95
N THR A 249 0.49 3.78 3.81
CA THR A 249 0.70 3.15 2.49
C THR A 249 -0.39 2.18 2.01
N GLN A 250 -1.56 2.15 2.68
CA GLN A 250 -2.69 1.32 2.25
C GLN A 250 -3.02 1.54 0.77
N LYS A 251 -3.05 0.46 -0.01
CA LYS A 251 -3.48 0.48 -1.40
C LYS A 251 -5.01 0.49 -1.51
N PRO A 252 -5.59 1.16 -2.52
CA PRO A 252 -7.04 1.18 -2.72
C PRO A 252 -7.56 -0.17 -3.22
N GLU A 253 -8.74 -0.57 -2.72
CA GLU A 253 -9.38 -1.84 -3.12
C GLU A 253 -9.65 -1.92 -4.62
N GLY A 254 -9.96 -0.80 -5.28
CA GLY A 254 -10.26 -0.78 -6.70
C GLY A 254 -9.11 -1.29 -7.57
N ILE A 255 -7.87 -0.97 -7.23
CA ILE A 255 -6.67 -1.46 -7.93
C ILE A 255 -6.52 -2.98 -7.74
N LEU A 256 -6.62 -3.45 -6.48
CA LEU A 256 -6.48 -4.88 -6.17
C LEU A 256 -7.64 -5.69 -6.74
N ARG A 257 -8.86 -5.16 -6.75
CA ARG A 257 -10.03 -5.82 -7.37
C ARG A 257 -9.79 -6.08 -8.86
N ARG A 258 -9.27 -5.08 -9.58
CA ARG A 258 -8.93 -5.22 -11.01
C ARG A 258 -7.87 -6.31 -11.23
N ILE A 259 -6.80 -6.30 -10.43
CA ILE A 259 -5.72 -7.30 -10.49
C ILE A 259 -6.23 -8.71 -10.20
N VAL A 260 -6.93 -8.88 -9.07
CA VAL A 260 -7.43 -10.19 -8.62
C VAL A 260 -8.44 -10.76 -9.63
N THR A 261 -9.36 -9.91 -10.13
CA THR A 261 -10.34 -10.35 -11.13
C THR A 261 -9.69 -10.77 -12.43
N ALA A 262 -8.70 -9.99 -12.92
CA ALA A 262 -8.04 -10.29 -14.18
C ALA A 262 -7.24 -11.61 -14.13
N SER A 263 -6.52 -11.87 -13.05
CA SER A 263 -5.46 -12.89 -13.02
C SER A 263 -5.70 -14.04 -12.04
N SER A 264 -6.94 -14.24 -11.63
CA SER A 264 -7.34 -15.42 -10.85
C SER A 264 -8.82 -15.74 -11.02
N ARG A 265 -9.24 -16.95 -10.62
CA ARG A 265 -10.62 -17.42 -10.61
C ARG A 265 -11.09 -17.66 -9.17
N PRO A 266 -12.39 -17.67 -8.86
CA PRO A 266 -12.88 -18.16 -7.57
C PRO A 266 -12.31 -19.56 -7.27
N GLY A 267 -11.82 -19.75 -6.03
CA GLY A 267 -11.12 -20.96 -5.59
C GLY A 267 -9.61 -20.99 -5.87
N ASP A 268 -9.08 -20.07 -6.66
CA ASP A 268 -7.63 -19.94 -6.86
C ASP A 268 -6.94 -19.37 -5.62
N ARG A 269 -5.62 -19.65 -5.49
CA ARG A 269 -4.80 -19.18 -4.39
C ARG A 269 -4.04 -17.90 -4.75
N VAL A 270 -4.09 -16.92 -3.86
CA VAL A 270 -3.43 -15.62 -3.96
C VAL A 270 -2.40 -15.47 -2.85
N LEU A 271 -1.24 -14.90 -3.16
CA LEU A 271 -0.17 -14.62 -2.19
C LEU A 271 0.19 -13.14 -2.18
N ASP A 272 0.38 -12.60 -0.98
CA ASP A 272 0.99 -11.27 -0.76
C ASP A 272 2.04 -11.39 0.34
N LEU A 273 3.33 -11.22 -0.03
CA LEU A 273 4.47 -11.32 0.91
C LEU A 273 4.76 -10.00 1.64
N PHE A 274 4.01 -8.92 1.33
CA PHE A 274 4.15 -7.59 1.94
C PHE A 274 2.76 -7.01 2.23
N ALA A 275 1.96 -7.77 2.98
CA ALA A 275 0.53 -7.59 3.08
C ALA A 275 0.08 -6.24 3.70
N GLY A 276 0.89 -5.63 4.56
CA GLY A 276 0.61 -4.33 5.17
C GLY A 276 -0.78 -4.25 5.79
N SER A 277 -1.66 -3.45 5.20
CA SER A 277 -3.06 -3.32 5.65
C SER A 277 -3.98 -4.47 5.23
N GLY A 278 -3.48 -5.48 4.50
CA GLY A 278 -4.25 -6.63 4.04
C GLY A 278 -5.27 -6.32 2.94
N THR A 279 -5.07 -5.28 2.13
CA THR A 279 -6.02 -4.94 1.06
C THR A 279 -6.16 -6.08 0.05
N THR A 280 -5.05 -6.73 -0.33
CA THR A 280 -5.05 -7.90 -1.21
C THR A 280 -5.93 -9.01 -0.64
N GLY A 281 -5.79 -9.30 0.65
CA GLY A 281 -6.58 -10.33 1.35
C GLY A 281 -8.06 -10.03 1.38
N ALA A 282 -8.43 -8.82 1.78
CA ALA A 282 -9.84 -8.42 1.86
C ALA A 282 -10.53 -8.50 0.49
N VAL A 283 -9.84 -8.08 -0.58
CA VAL A 283 -10.37 -8.13 -1.94
C VAL A 283 -10.42 -9.56 -2.47
N ALA A 284 -9.35 -10.34 -2.32
CA ALA A 284 -9.27 -11.70 -2.82
C ALA A 284 -10.30 -12.61 -2.16
N SER A 285 -10.41 -12.58 -0.83
CA SER A 285 -11.42 -13.33 -0.08
C SER A 285 -12.85 -12.95 -0.49
N ALA A 286 -13.16 -11.65 -0.57
CA ALA A 286 -14.49 -11.18 -0.99
C ALA A 286 -14.86 -11.64 -2.42
N LEU A 287 -13.88 -11.91 -3.25
CA LEU A 287 -14.05 -12.45 -4.60
C LEU A 287 -14.00 -14.00 -4.66
N GLY A 288 -13.96 -14.69 -3.52
CA GLY A 288 -13.93 -16.15 -3.44
C GLY A 288 -12.58 -16.79 -3.71
N ARG A 289 -11.46 -16.07 -3.52
CA ARG A 289 -10.09 -16.63 -3.64
C ARG A 289 -9.54 -16.94 -2.26
N ASP A 290 -8.79 -18.04 -2.16
CA ASP A 290 -8.02 -18.36 -0.97
C ASP A 290 -6.74 -17.51 -0.94
N VAL A 291 -6.44 -16.89 0.20
CA VAL A 291 -5.32 -15.95 0.25
C VAL A 291 -4.38 -16.21 1.42
N VAL A 292 -3.09 -16.13 1.14
CA VAL A 292 -2.02 -16.12 2.14
C VAL A 292 -1.41 -14.73 2.18
N LEU A 293 -1.38 -14.13 3.36
CA LEU A 293 -0.84 -12.81 3.64
C LEU A 293 0.33 -12.93 4.60
N VAL A 294 1.45 -12.30 4.28
CA VAL A 294 2.65 -12.34 5.11
C VAL A 294 3.09 -10.93 5.47
N ASP A 295 3.38 -10.70 6.73
CA ASP A 295 3.99 -9.45 7.20
C ASP A 295 4.73 -9.73 8.53
N ASP A 296 5.88 -9.11 8.74
CA ASP A 296 6.66 -9.20 9.98
C ASP A 296 6.31 -8.10 10.98
N ASN A 297 5.52 -7.10 10.56
CA ASN A 297 5.11 -5.99 11.40
C ASN A 297 3.86 -6.37 12.21
N PRO A 298 3.94 -6.46 13.56
CA PRO A 298 2.79 -6.81 14.40
C PRO A 298 1.59 -5.85 14.25
N GLU A 299 1.84 -4.60 13.88
CA GLU A 299 0.79 -3.63 13.61
C GLU A 299 0.04 -3.94 12.31
N ALA A 300 0.74 -4.36 11.26
CA ALA A 300 0.12 -4.85 10.03
C ALA A 300 -0.76 -6.05 10.31
N VAL A 301 -0.24 -7.04 11.05
CA VAL A 301 -0.98 -8.23 11.46
C VAL A 301 -2.24 -7.86 12.25
N ARG A 302 -2.14 -6.92 13.21
CA ARG A 302 -3.30 -6.44 13.97
C ARG A 302 -4.37 -5.82 13.05
N VAL A 303 -3.95 -4.96 12.12
CA VAL A 303 -4.86 -4.31 11.16
C VAL A 303 -5.52 -5.34 10.24
N MET A 304 -4.78 -6.35 9.77
CA MET A 304 -5.32 -7.44 8.97
C MET A 304 -6.38 -8.25 9.74
N CYS A 305 -6.12 -8.59 11.02
CA CYS A 305 -7.07 -9.30 11.87
C CYS A 305 -8.37 -8.49 12.10
N GLU A 306 -8.25 -7.18 12.32
CA GLU A 306 -9.42 -6.30 12.45
C GLU A 306 -10.24 -6.21 11.17
N ARG A 307 -9.57 -6.20 10.00
CA ARG A 307 -10.20 -6.12 8.69
C ARG A 307 -10.85 -7.45 8.27
N MET A 308 -10.23 -8.57 8.67
CA MET A 308 -10.64 -9.93 8.30
C MET A 308 -10.74 -10.81 9.56
N PRO A 309 -11.81 -10.65 10.39
CA PRO A 309 -11.92 -11.37 11.66
C PRO A 309 -12.05 -12.90 11.52
N HIS A 310 -12.34 -13.38 10.31
CA HIS A 310 -12.44 -14.82 9.98
C HIS A 310 -11.10 -15.45 9.57
N ALA A 311 -10.01 -14.65 9.50
CA ALA A 311 -8.71 -15.14 9.08
C ALA A 311 -8.10 -16.08 10.12
N GLU A 312 -7.45 -17.14 9.65
CA GLU A 312 -6.54 -17.95 10.43
C GLU A 312 -5.21 -17.21 10.59
N VAL A 313 -4.70 -17.11 11.81
CA VAL A 313 -3.43 -16.43 12.10
C VAL A 313 -2.38 -17.44 12.53
N ILE A 314 -1.32 -17.57 11.74
CA ILE A 314 -0.17 -18.44 12.03
C ILE A 314 0.99 -17.57 12.49
N ARG A 315 1.50 -17.85 13.70
CA ARG A 315 2.69 -17.20 14.25
C ARG A 315 3.81 -18.22 14.35
N PRO A 316 5.06 -17.84 13.98
CA PRO A 316 6.18 -18.72 14.25
C PRO A 316 6.20 -19.06 15.74
N GLY A 317 6.41 -20.31 16.08
CA GLY A 317 6.40 -20.78 17.46
C GLY A 317 7.38 -19.94 18.30
N ARG A 318 6.86 -19.40 19.40
CA ARG A 318 7.70 -18.80 20.45
C ARG A 318 8.48 -19.88 21.17
#